data_84f6429bb476a25c004a69dce4d102ee
#
_entry.id   84f6429bb476a25c004a69dce4d102ee
#
_cell.length_a   1.000
_cell.length_b   1.000
_cell.length_c   1.000
_cell.angle_alpha   90.00
_cell.angle_beta   90.00
_cell.angle_gamma   90.00
#
_symmetry.space_group_name_H-M   'P 1'
#
loop_
_entity.id
_entity.type
_entity.pdbx_description
1 polymer ?
#
loop_
_entity_poly.entity_id
_entity_poly.type
_entity_poly.pdbx_seq_one_letter_code
_entity_poly.pdbx_strand_id
1 'polypeptide(L)' 'EYELVKINFSPNGFLTVEEKDLKTIFLGFNPNLINYQLLIINNLKNEFTKNNFSSKIDNIDLTDPDKPKIKVFKP' A
#
# COMPACT_ATOMS: atom_id res chain seq x y z
N GLU A 1 -14.24 3.45 -0.99
CA GLU A 1 -14.10 1.99 -0.91
C GLU A 1 -12.94 1.51 -1.74
N TYR A 2 -12.17 0.56 -1.23
CA TYR A 2 -11.01 0.01 -1.92
C TYR A 2 -11.14 -1.50 -2.06
N GLU A 3 -10.50 -2.02 -3.09
CA GLU A 3 -10.49 -3.45 -3.33
C GLU A 3 -9.12 -4.00 -2.97
N LEU A 4 -9.08 -4.79 -1.91
CA LEU A 4 -7.86 -5.48 -1.54
C LEU A 4 -7.83 -6.82 -2.25
N VAL A 5 -6.76 -7.07 -2.98
CA VAL A 5 -6.62 -8.32 -3.72
C VAL A 5 -6.19 -9.43 -2.78
N LYS A 6 -5.22 -9.14 -1.91
CA LYS A 6 -4.64 -10.19 -1.08
C LYS A 6 -3.92 -9.58 0.11
N ILE A 7 -4.08 -10.21 1.28
CA ILE A 7 -3.31 -9.85 2.47
C ILE A 7 -2.36 -11.00 2.75
N ASN A 8 -1.07 -10.70 2.81
CA ASN A 8 -0.03 -11.68 3.09
C ASN A 8 0.52 -11.45 4.48
N PHE A 9 0.68 -12.55 5.20
CA PHE A 9 1.18 -12.51 6.56
C PHE A 9 2.35 -13.48 6.63
N SER A 10 3.56 -12.95 6.73
CA SER A 10 4.74 -13.81 6.76
C SER A 10 4.93 -14.41 8.14
N PRO A 11 5.69 -15.51 8.24
CA PRO A 11 5.89 -16.19 9.53
C PRO A 11 6.49 -15.32 10.61
N ASN A 12 7.26 -14.30 10.25
CA ASN A 12 7.86 -13.39 11.22
C ASN A 12 6.93 -12.23 11.60
N GLY A 13 5.69 -12.22 11.09
CA GLY A 13 4.72 -11.21 11.45
C GLY A 13 4.66 -10.00 10.55
N PHE A 14 5.47 -9.96 9.49
CA PHE A 14 5.44 -8.85 8.55
C PHE A 14 4.21 -8.92 7.65
N LEU A 15 3.45 -7.84 7.59
CA LEU A 15 2.23 -7.77 6.81
C LEU A 15 2.47 -7.03 5.50
N THR A 16 1.94 -7.58 4.42
CA THR A 16 1.87 -6.90 3.13
C THR A 16 0.46 -7.03 2.57
N VAL A 17 0.12 -6.11 1.70
CA VAL A 17 -1.17 -6.10 1.02
C VAL A 17 -0.89 -5.98 -0.47
N GLU A 18 -1.61 -6.76 -1.27
CA GLU A 18 -1.59 -6.58 -2.72
C GLU A 18 -2.90 -5.98 -3.14
N GLU A 19 -2.83 -4.83 -3.73
CA GLU A 19 -3.99 -4.08 -4.14
C GLU A 19 -3.95 -3.88 -5.66
N LYS A 20 -5.09 -3.93 -6.28
CA LYS A 20 -5.21 -3.94 -7.75
C LYS A 20 -4.44 -2.80 -8.41
N ASP A 21 -4.60 -1.60 -7.92
CA ASP A 21 -4.03 -0.42 -8.55
C ASP A 21 -2.71 0.01 -7.96
N LEU A 22 -2.49 -0.25 -6.68
CA LEU A 22 -1.30 0.21 -5.98
C LEU A 22 -0.21 -0.85 -5.88
N LYS A 23 -0.50 -2.06 -6.35
CA LYS A 23 0.44 -3.19 -6.38
C LYS A 23 0.73 -3.66 -4.96
N THR A 24 2.01 -3.81 -4.61
CA THR A 24 2.40 -4.33 -3.31
C THR A 24 2.57 -3.20 -2.30
N ILE A 25 1.96 -3.35 -1.14
CA ILE A 25 2.04 -2.35 -0.08
C ILE A 25 2.59 -3.02 1.17
N PHE A 26 3.69 -2.49 1.69
CA PHE A 26 4.34 -3.03 2.88
C PHE A 26 3.78 -2.34 4.12
N LEU A 27 3.16 -3.11 5.00
CA LEU A 27 2.57 -2.57 6.22
C LEU A 27 3.49 -2.70 7.44
N GLY A 28 4.33 -3.76 7.48
CA GLY A 28 5.27 -3.93 8.58
C GLY A 28 4.73 -4.85 9.66
N PHE A 29 5.23 -4.66 10.89
CA PHE A 29 5.01 -5.61 11.97
C PHE A 29 3.97 -5.17 13.00
N ASN A 30 3.51 -3.93 12.95
CA ASN A 30 2.64 -3.39 14.00
C ASN A 30 1.17 -3.45 13.59
N PRO A 31 0.40 -4.43 14.10
CA PRO A 31 -1.00 -4.55 13.73
C PRO A 31 -1.86 -3.37 14.23
N ASN A 32 -1.38 -2.62 15.21
CA ASN A 32 -2.13 -1.47 15.70
C ASN A 32 -2.19 -0.32 14.69
N LEU A 33 -1.34 -0.36 13.67
CA LEU A 33 -1.33 0.66 12.64
C LEU A 33 -2.24 0.34 11.46
N ILE A 34 -2.81 -0.86 11.41
CA ILE A 34 -3.51 -1.33 10.21
C ILE A 34 -4.65 -0.39 9.82
N ASN A 35 -5.49 0.01 10.76
CA ASN A 35 -6.63 0.87 10.43
C ASN A 35 -6.18 2.18 9.82
N TYR A 36 -5.13 2.77 10.38
CA TYR A 36 -4.58 4.01 9.85
C TYR A 36 -3.96 3.79 8.47
N GLN A 37 -3.23 2.69 8.32
CA GLN A 37 -2.61 2.36 7.03
C GLN A 37 -3.66 2.12 5.95
N LEU A 38 -4.77 1.47 6.29
CA LEU A 38 -5.84 1.26 5.31
C LEU A 38 -6.46 2.58 4.88
N LEU A 39 -6.60 3.52 5.80
CA LEU A 39 -7.09 4.85 5.44
C LEU A 39 -6.14 5.54 4.46
N ILE A 40 -4.83 5.44 4.71
CA ILE A 40 -3.83 6.02 3.81
C ILE A 40 -3.89 5.35 2.44
N ILE A 41 -4.03 4.02 2.42
CA ILE A 41 -4.14 3.29 1.15
C ILE A 41 -5.33 3.80 0.35
N ASN A 42 -6.48 3.97 0.99
CA ASN A 42 -7.66 4.46 0.30
C ASN A 42 -7.43 5.85 -0.29
N ASN A 43 -6.80 6.73 0.47
CA ASN A 43 -6.52 8.08 0.00
C ASN A 43 -5.54 8.06 -1.18
N LEU A 44 -4.49 7.24 -1.09
CA LEU A 44 -3.51 7.14 -2.16
C LEU A 44 -4.13 6.54 -3.42
N LYS A 45 -4.98 5.53 -3.26
CA LYS A 45 -5.64 4.93 -4.41
C LYS A 45 -6.49 5.95 -5.15
N ASN A 46 -7.30 6.72 -4.40
CA ASN A 46 -8.13 7.73 -5.03
C ASN A 46 -7.31 8.76 -5.78
N GLU A 47 -6.21 9.20 -5.18
CA GLU A 47 -5.37 10.22 -5.79
C GLU A 47 -4.68 9.69 -7.04
N PHE A 48 -4.12 8.49 -6.96
CA PHE A 48 -3.28 7.97 -8.04
C PHE A 48 -4.10 7.46 -9.21
N THR A 49 -5.27 6.88 -8.98
CA THR A 49 -6.13 6.45 -10.09
C THR A 49 -6.70 7.64 -10.83
N LYS A 50 -7.01 8.69 -10.09
CA LYS A 50 -7.52 9.93 -10.67
C LYS A 50 -6.52 10.56 -11.64
N ASN A 51 -5.23 10.42 -11.35
CA ASN A 51 -4.16 11.01 -12.15
C ASN A 51 -3.48 10.02 -13.09
N ASN A 52 -4.01 8.80 -13.21
CA ASN A 52 -3.39 7.73 -14.00
C ASN A 52 -1.98 7.39 -13.52
N PHE A 53 -1.67 7.69 -12.27
CA PHE A 53 -0.35 7.42 -11.73
C PHE A 53 -0.20 5.98 -11.26
N SER A 54 -1.31 5.30 -11.00
CA SER A 54 -1.27 3.94 -10.47
C SER A 54 -0.53 2.96 -11.37
N SER A 55 -0.58 3.16 -12.69
CA SER A 55 0.12 2.27 -13.62
C SER A 55 1.63 2.36 -13.51
N LYS A 56 2.15 3.37 -12.84
CA LYS A 56 3.59 3.59 -12.70
C LYS A 56 4.13 3.09 -11.36
N ILE A 57 3.26 2.61 -10.48
CA ILE A 57 3.66 2.23 -9.13
C ILE A 57 4.18 0.81 -9.11
N ASP A 58 5.35 0.61 -8.52
CA ASP A 58 5.94 -0.70 -8.28
C ASP A 58 5.53 -1.21 -6.90
N ASN A 59 5.77 -0.40 -5.87
CA ASN A 59 5.35 -0.74 -4.53
C ASN A 59 5.23 0.50 -3.67
N ILE A 60 4.60 0.35 -2.51
CA ILE A 60 4.43 1.43 -1.55
C ILE A 60 4.85 0.91 -0.18
N ASP A 61 5.67 1.67 0.51
CA ASP A 61 6.11 1.35 1.87
C ASP A 61 5.32 2.21 2.85
N LEU A 62 4.42 1.58 3.59
CA LEU A 62 3.62 2.23 4.63
C LEU A 62 3.99 1.76 6.02
N THR A 63 5.19 1.21 6.21
CA THR A 63 5.62 0.81 7.54
C THR A 63 5.64 1.99 8.50
N ASP A 64 5.89 3.19 7.96
CA ASP A 64 5.66 4.44 8.68
C ASP A 64 4.56 5.19 7.93
N PRO A 65 3.30 5.07 8.35
CA PRO A 65 2.19 5.66 7.59
C PRO A 65 2.21 7.19 7.54
N ASP A 66 2.95 7.83 8.44
CA ASP A 66 3.11 9.28 8.38
C ASP A 66 4.09 9.72 7.30
N LYS A 67 4.88 8.79 6.79
CA LYS A 67 5.88 9.06 5.75
C LYS A 67 5.83 7.98 4.68
N PRO A 68 4.75 7.92 3.90
CA PRO A 68 4.64 6.90 2.85
C PRO A 68 5.77 7.05 1.83
N LYS A 69 6.32 5.93 1.40
CA LYS A 69 7.36 5.91 0.38
C LYS A 69 6.85 5.15 -0.83
N ILE A 70 6.80 5.81 -1.96
CA ILE A 70 6.26 5.24 -3.18
C ILE A 70 7.38 4.99 -4.15
N LYS A 71 7.53 3.73 -4.56
CA LYS A 71 8.52 3.35 -5.55
C LYS A 71 7.83 3.15 -6.88
N VAL A 72 8.37 3.75 -7.93
CA VAL A 72 7.82 3.65 -9.27
C VAL A 72 8.74 2.81 -10.14
N PHE A 73 8.17 2.25 -11.21
CA PHE A 73 8.97 1.54 -12.19
C PHE A 73 9.89 2.52 -12.91
N LYS A 74 11.10 2.09 -13.14
CA LYS A 74 12.02 2.87 -13.96
C LYS A 74 11.68 2.66 -15.43
N PRO A 75 11.75 3.72 -16.22
CA PRO A 75 11.52 3.58 -17.66
C PRO A 75 12.56 2.71 -18.33
#